data_e8bb261fea56c31ff7c9143ccb7e2248
#
_entry.id   e8bb261fea56c31ff7c9143ccb7e2248
#
_cell.length_a   1.000
_cell.length_b   1.000
_cell.length_c   1.000
_cell.angle_alpha   90.00
_cell.angle_beta   90.00
_cell.angle_gamma   90.00
#
_symmetry.space_group_name_H-M   'P 1'
#
loop_
_entity.id
_entity.type
_entity.pdbx_description
1 polymer ?
#
loop_
_entity_poly.entity_id
_entity_poly.type
_entity_poly.pdbx_seq_one_letter_code
_entity_poly.pdbx_strand_id
1 'polypeptide(L)'
;MLFRSVFTGIILGIIFAAANAYIGLKVGLTVSASIPVAVMAVAIFRILGKGSILENNMVQTVGSAGESLAAGVIFTFPALIIWGMKPELTKIFVFSLLGGLLGVLFMIPLRSLLISRQHGRLPYPEGTACAEVLVAGDKGGTEARTVFMGLGIGALYEFLMNGLKLWNFRPSWDIPFYKGGKIIGEITPALLGVGYIIGSRISAIMLSGGALAWLVIIPLMMAVGKDSTEPIYPAKILISQMSIKEIWHYYIRYIGAGAVAFGGMITLVRAIPTILETFKTGLRKVSNKNRKNEERTDRDLPMLVVIGGAVILGICLWLVLSFWTATEIRIIPNLLVAFLMVIFSFFFVTVSSRIVGLIGSSSNPVSGMTITTLLLTSLIFSLLGWTSDAHMVIALSVGAVVCISIAIAGDTSQDLKTGFLVGATPWKQQIGEFIGVLTSAIFVGWVILRLHKGVGIGSEALPAPQATLMSLVVKGVITGDLPWRFVIIGIFLAAIVELVGIRSLPFAVGVYLPLYLTTPIMAGGLLRYLTEKTADENLLKAKRESGILFSSGLIAGSALVGVGLALTASYSGTFVTTLEIGYQWMGSFSNIASLLIFTGLCMLLLSITNKKRL
;
A
#
# COMPACT_ATOMS: atom_id res chain seq x y z
N MET A 1 -21.92 7.46 23.37
CA MET A 1 -20.65 6.73 23.35
C MET A 1 -20.31 6.18 21.97
N LEU A 2 -21.06 5.26 21.39
CA LEU A 2 -20.74 4.69 20.08
C LEU A 2 -20.63 5.73 18.95
N PHE A 3 -21.50 6.75 18.91
CA PHE A 3 -21.52 7.77 17.87
C PHE A 3 -20.20 8.59 17.80
N ARG A 4 -19.66 9.04 18.93
CA ARG A 4 -18.40 9.81 18.94
C ARG A 4 -17.21 8.97 18.46
N SER A 5 -17.18 7.67 18.82
CA SER A 5 -16.11 6.77 18.38
C SER A 5 -16.16 6.54 16.86
N VAL A 6 -17.35 6.26 16.33
CA VAL A 6 -17.54 6.08 14.88
C VAL A 6 -17.18 7.36 14.13
N PHE A 7 -17.66 8.52 14.59
CA PHE A 7 -17.37 9.80 13.93
C PHE A 7 -15.86 10.14 13.93
N THR A 8 -15.18 9.97 15.07
CA THR A 8 -13.72 10.17 15.15
C THR A 8 -12.99 9.17 14.25
N GLY A 9 -13.42 7.90 14.24
CA GLY A 9 -12.85 6.87 13.36
C GLY A 9 -13.01 7.20 11.88
N ILE A 10 -14.15 7.72 11.45
CA ILE A 10 -14.39 8.17 10.07
C ILE A 10 -13.41 9.28 9.70
N ILE A 11 -13.25 10.31 10.54
CA ILE A 11 -12.33 11.43 10.26
C ILE A 11 -10.90 10.90 10.11
N LEU A 12 -10.42 10.10 11.06
CA LEU A 12 -9.07 9.54 11.01
C LEU A 12 -8.90 8.61 9.81
N GLY A 13 -9.91 7.78 9.51
CA GLY A 13 -9.91 6.89 8.35
C GLY A 13 -9.74 7.65 7.03
N ILE A 14 -10.49 8.73 6.82
CA ILE A 14 -10.36 9.57 5.63
C ILE A 14 -8.98 10.23 5.54
N ILE A 15 -8.47 10.75 6.65
CA ILE A 15 -7.15 11.38 6.73
C ILE A 15 -6.05 10.38 6.34
N PHE A 16 -6.05 9.22 6.96
CA PHE A 16 -5.04 8.20 6.68
C PHE A 16 -5.23 7.53 5.31
N ALA A 17 -6.48 7.39 4.83
CA ALA A 17 -6.75 6.94 3.46
C ALA A 17 -6.15 7.88 2.42
N ALA A 18 -6.31 9.20 2.59
CA ALA A 18 -5.71 10.19 1.71
C ALA A 18 -4.17 10.17 1.77
N ALA A 19 -3.60 10.06 2.97
CA ALA A 19 -2.17 9.93 3.16
C ALA A 19 -1.60 8.67 2.49
N ASN A 20 -2.27 7.53 2.70
CA ASN A 20 -1.87 6.25 2.10
C ASN A 20 -2.05 6.24 0.57
N ALA A 21 -3.10 6.91 0.06
CA ALA A 21 -3.28 7.08 -1.37
C ALA A 21 -2.10 7.86 -1.99
N TYR A 22 -1.66 8.95 -1.39
CA TYR A 22 -0.51 9.72 -1.89
C TYR A 22 0.79 8.90 -1.86
N ILE A 23 1.12 8.30 -0.71
CA ILE A 23 2.35 7.52 -0.54
C ILE A 23 2.34 6.27 -1.42
N GLY A 24 1.24 5.55 -1.48
CA GLY A 24 1.14 4.34 -2.29
C GLY A 24 1.25 4.63 -3.80
N LEU A 25 0.69 5.74 -4.28
CA LEU A 25 0.90 6.19 -5.66
C LEU A 25 2.35 6.64 -5.92
N LYS A 26 3.02 7.16 -4.92
CA LYS A 26 4.40 7.63 -5.04
C LYS A 26 5.43 6.49 -5.00
N VAL A 27 5.27 5.55 -4.07
CA VAL A 27 6.27 4.50 -3.75
C VAL A 27 5.80 3.09 -4.11
N GLY A 28 4.50 2.88 -4.28
CA GLY A 28 3.92 1.55 -4.49
C GLY A 28 3.86 0.68 -3.24
N LEU A 29 3.98 1.29 -2.08
CA LEU A 29 3.84 0.65 -0.77
C LEU A 29 2.81 1.40 0.06
N THR A 30 2.08 0.67 0.87
CA THR A 30 1.16 1.22 1.87
C THR A 30 1.62 0.85 3.27
N VAL A 31 1.27 1.64 4.25
CA VAL A 31 1.63 1.44 5.66
C VAL A 31 0.35 1.42 6.47
N SER A 32 0.15 0.36 7.25
CA SER A 32 -1.02 0.25 8.13
C SER A 32 -1.10 1.42 9.12
N ALA A 33 -2.26 2.02 9.20
CA ALA A 33 -2.55 3.11 10.11
C ALA A 33 -3.17 2.65 11.45
N SER A 34 -3.37 1.35 11.66
CA SER A 34 -4.02 0.81 12.86
C SER A 34 -3.41 1.33 14.17
N ILE A 35 -2.07 1.29 14.30
CA ILE A 35 -1.37 1.78 15.51
C ILE A 35 -1.46 3.31 15.62
N PRO A 36 -1.14 4.12 14.58
CA PRO A 36 -1.31 5.57 14.64
C PRO A 36 -2.73 6.00 15.00
N VAL A 37 -3.74 5.38 14.40
CA VAL A 37 -5.14 5.69 14.70
C VAL A 37 -5.49 5.35 16.15
N ALA A 38 -5.04 4.20 16.68
CA ALA A 38 -5.23 3.85 18.09
C ALA A 38 -4.62 4.89 19.04
N VAL A 39 -3.39 5.31 18.78
CA VAL A 39 -2.70 6.33 19.57
C VAL A 39 -3.43 7.67 19.51
N MET A 40 -3.86 8.08 18.32
CA MET A 40 -4.62 9.33 18.14
C MET A 40 -6.00 9.26 18.81
N ALA A 41 -6.68 8.11 18.76
CA ALA A 41 -7.95 7.89 19.46
C ALA A 41 -7.81 8.12 20.96
N VAL A 42 -6.81 7.48 21.58
CA VAL A 42 -6.52 7.67 23.03
C VAL A 42 -6.26 9.14 23.35
N ALA A 43 -5.47 9.85 22.53
CA ALA A 43 -5.15 11.26 22.75
C ALA A 43 -6.38 12.17 22.61
N ILE A 44 -7.15 11.99 21.55
CA ILE A 44 -8.36 12.79 21.29
C ILE A 44 -9.36 12.59 22.42
N PHE A 45 -9.60 11.35 22.84
CA PHE A 45 -10.58 11.09 23.89
C PHE A 45 -10.11 11.50 25.29
N ARG A 46 -8.79 11.62 25.54
CA ARG A 46 -8.31 12.30 26.75
C ARG A 46 -8.70 13.77 26.81
N ILE A 47 -8.65 14.45 25.68
CA ILE A 47 -9.06 15.88 25.56
C ILE A 47 -10.57 16.00 25.65
N LEU A 48 -11.32 15.10 25.01
CA LEU A 48 -12.79 15.13 24.95
C LEU A 48 -13.49 14.51 26.18
N GLY A 49 -12.78 14.21 27.25
CA GLY A 49 -13.36 13.78 28.53
C GLY A 49 -13.40 12.25 28.74
N LYS A 50 -12.28 11.59 28.61
CA LYS A 50 -12.02 10.14 28.79
C LYS A 50 -12.90 9.20 27.95
N GLY A 51 -12.26 8.42 27.07
CA GLY A 51 -12.85 7.29 26.36
C GLY A 51 -12.52 5.98 27.06
N SER A 52 -13.39 5.00 26.98
CA SER A 52 -13.08 3.63 27.37
C SER A 52 -12.17 2.97 26.34
N ILE A 53 -11.43 1.93 26.73
CA ILE A 53 -10.58 1.15 25.84
C ILE A 53 -11.36 0.60 24.63
N LEU A 54 -12.63 0.23 24.82
CA LEU A 54 -13.51 -0.26 23.75
C LEU A 54 -13.95 0.85 22.80
N GLU A 55 -14.09 2.10 23.26
CA GLU A 55 -14.36 3.25 22.40
C GLU A 55 -13.13 3.56 21.54
N ASN A 56 -11.94 3.57 22.12
CA ASN A 56 -10.69 3.75 21.39
C ASN A 56 -10.46 2.64 20.35
N ASN A 57 -10.77 1.38 20.71
CA ASN A 57 -10.72 0.26 19.78
C ASN A 57 -11.71 0.43 18.61
N MET A 58 -12.94 0.94 18.87
CA MET A 58 -13.89 1.23 17.78
C MET A 58 -13.40 2.33 16.85
N VAL A 59 -12.77 3.40 17.38
CA VAL A 59 -12.12 4.43 16.55
C VAL A 59 -11.06 3.81 15.66
N GLN A 60 -10.21 2.97 16.26
CA GLN A 60 -9.13 2.29 15.56
C GLN A 60 -9.68 1.38 14.45
N THR A 61 -10.70 0.57 14.73
CA THR A 61 -11.33 -0.32 13.75
C THR A 61 -11.91 0.45 12.56
N VAL A 62 -12.71 1.50 12.80
CA VAL A 62 -13.31 2.31 11.72
C VAL A 62 -12.23 3.03 10.92
N GLY A 63 -11.22 3.58 11.60
CA GLY A 63 -10.14 4.32 10.96
C GLY A 63 -9.21 3.45 10.13
N SER A 64 -8.86 2.26 10.62
CA SER A 64 -8.05 1.26 9.94
C SER A 64 -8.73 0.74 8.67
N ALA A 65 -10.01 0.34 8.78
CA ALA A 65 -10.78 -0.10 7.62
C ALA A 65 -10.87 0.98 6.53
N GLY A 66 -11.03 2.24 6.96
CA GLY A 66 -11.05 3.37 6.03
C GLY A 66 -9.74 3.58 5.30
N GLU A 67 -8.64 3.49 5.98
CA GLU A 67 -7.29 3.63 5.42
C GLU A 67 -6.94 2.48 4.48
N SER A 68 -7.23 1.25 4.88
CA SER A 68 -6.90 0.03 4.13
C SER A 68 -7.58 -0.03 2.75
N LEU A 69 -8.79 0.54 2.62
CA LEU A 69 -9.48 0.64 1.33
C LEU A 69 -8.61 1.34 0.28
N ALA A 70 -7.89 2.39 0.67
CA ALA A 70 -7.06 3.16 -0.23
C ALA A 70 -6.00 2.28 -0.92
N ALA A 71 -5.41 1.33 -0.20
CA ALA A 71 -4.38 0.43 -0.73
C ALA A 71 -4.86 -0.35 -1.96
N GLY A 72 -6.06 -0.93 -1.91
CA GLY A 72 -6.63 -1.66 -3.04
C GLY A 72 -6.97 -0.77 -4.23
N VAL A 73 -7.51 0.42 -3.97
CA VAL A 73 -7.95 1.36 -5.01
C VAL A 73 -6.77 1.93 -5.80
N ILE A 74 -5.71 2.37 -5.11
CA ILE A 74 -4.54 3.01 -5.74
C ILE A 74 -3.66 2.04 -6.53
N PHE A 75 -3.75 0.75 -6.25
CA PHE A 75 -2.97 -0.24 -6.99
C PHE A 75 -3.60 -0.62 -8.34
N THR A 76 -4.88 -0.33 -8.54
CA THR A 76 -5.64 -0.80 -9.70
C THR A 76 -6.24 0.32 -10.54
N PHE A 77 -7.13 1.16 -10.01
CA PHE A 77 -7.84 2.16 -10.80
C PHE A 77 -6.96 3.18 -11.54
N PRO A 78 -5.80 3.62 -11.00
CA PRO A 78 -4.90 4.49 -11.74
C PRO A 78 -4.35 3.86 -13.04
N ALA A 79 -4.45 2.54 -13.22
CA ALA A 79 -4.11 1.89 -14.49
C ALA A 79 -4.97 2.39 -15.66
N LEU A 80 -6.24 2.73 -15.41
CA LEU A 80 -7.12 3.35 -16.42
C LEU A 80 -6.58 4.70 -16.87
N ILE A 81 -6.08 5.50 -15.94
CA ILE A 81 -5.44 6.79 -16.24
C ILE A 81 -4.18 6.60 -17.08
N ILE A 82 -3.38 5.58 -16.78
CA ILE A 82 -2.17 5.23 -17.53
C ILE A 82 -2.49 4.80 -18.96
N TRP A 83 -3.66 4.19 -19.20
CA TRP A 83 -4.18 3.89 -20.53
C TRP A 83 -4.77 5.11 -21.25
N GLY A 84 -4.78 6.31 -20.62
CA GLY A 84 -5.37 7.53 -21.19
C GLY A 84 -6.90 7.60 -21.04
N MET A 85 -7.50 6.66 -20.28
CA MET A 85 -8.93 6.65 -20.00
C MET A 85 -9.26 7.57 -18.83
N LYS A 86 -10.46 8.14 -18.80
CA LYS A 86 -10.95 8.93 -17.67
C LYS A 86 -11.80 8.04 -16.75
N PRO A 87 -11.29 7.59 -15.59
CA PRO A 87 -12.10 6.81 -14.67
C PRO A 87 -13.23 7.65 -14.09
N GLU A 88 -14.44 7.10 -14.09
CA GLU A 88 -15.60 7.74 -13.49
C GLU A 88 -15.60 7.54 -11.98
N LEU A 89 -15.82 8.63 -11.22
CA LEU A 89 -15.87 8.58 -9.76
C LEU A 89 -16.86 7.54 -9.24
N THR A 90 -18.02 7.44 -9.89
CA THR A 90 -19.08 6.48 -9.53
C THR A 90 -18.60 5.04 -9.67
N LYS A 91 -17.84 4.71 -10.74
CA LYS A 91 -17.29 3.36 -10.94
C LYS A 91 -16.26 3.02 -9.87
N ILE A 92 -15.34 3.97 -9.57
CA ILE A 92 -14.37 3.78 -8.49
C ILE A 92 -15.10 3.55 -7.17
N PHE A 93 -16.08 4.39 -6.83
CA PHE A 93 -16.85 4.26 -5.59
C PHE A 93 -17.54 2.90 -5.47
N VAL A 94 -18.30 2.48 -6.49
CA VAL A 94 -19.10 1.26 -6.42
C VAL A 94 -18.22 0.02 -6.32
N PHE A 95 -17.18 -0.11 -7.15
CA PHE A 95 -16.28 -1.26 -7.06
C PHE A 95 -15.46 -1.25 -5.76
N SER A 96 -15.07 -0.07 -5.26
CA SER A 96 -14.38 0.06 -3.97
C SER A 96 -15.27 -0.40 -2.82
N LEU A 97 -16.53 0.04 -2.81
CA LEU A 97 -17.51 -0.35 -1.81
C LEU A 97 -17.77 -1.86 -1.85
N LEU A 98 -18.10 -2.41 -3.02
CA LEU A 98 -18.43 -3.83 -3.15
C LEU A 98 -17.22 -4.72 -2.80
N GLY A 99 -16.01 -4.35 -3.24
CA GLY A 99 -14.78 -5.06 -2.91
C GLY A 99 -14.48 -5.00 -1.40
N GLY A 100 -14.61 -3.83 -0.79
CA GLY A 100 -14.39 -3.66 0.65
C GLY A 100 -15.39 -4.44 1.50
N LEU A 101 -16.67 -4.41 1.14
CA LEU A 101 -17.71 -5.19 1.81
C LEU A 101 -17.47 -6.70 1.70
N LEU A 102 -17.02 -7.20 0.52
CA LEU A 102 -16.63 -8.60 0.35
C LEU A 102 -15.45 -8.97 1.25
N GLY A 103 -14.44 -8.08 1.36
CA GLY A 103 -13.28 -8.29 2.23
C GLY A 103 -13.67 -8.49 3.69
N VAL A 104 -14.51 -7.60 4.23
CA VAL A 104 -15.03 -7.73 5.61
C VAL A 104 -15.85 -9.01 5.76
N LEU A 105 -16.83 -9.25 4.86
CA LEU A 105 -17.71 -10.42 4.95
C LEU A 105 -16.94 -11.74 4.95
N PHE A 106 -15.95 -11.88 4.08
CA PHE A 106 -15.18 -13.12 3.97
C PHE A 106 -14.20 -13.31 5.13
N MET A 107 -13.78 -12.23 5.83
CA MET A 107 -12.96 -12.36 7.04
C MET A 107 -13.77 -12.84 8.25
N ILE A 108 -15.07 -12.56 8.35
CA ILE A 108 -15.91 -12.93 9.50
C ILE A 108 -15.83 -14.43 9.85
N PRO A 109 -16.09 -15.38 8.93
CA PRO A 109 -16.00 -16.81 9.24
C PRO A 109 -14.57 -17.27 9.58
N LEU A 110 -13.55 -16.56 9.11
CA LEU A 110 -12.15 -16.88 9.34
C LEU A 110 -11.69 -16.45 10.74
N ARG A 111 -12.34 -15.46 11.37
CA ARG A 111 -11.95 -14.91 12.68
C ARG A 111 -11.81 -16.01 13.74
N SER A 112 -12.82 -16.82 13.90
CA SER A 112 -12.82 -17.86 14.94
C SER A 112 -11.70 -18.88 14.72
N LEU A 113 -11.33 -19.15 13.46
CA LEU A 113 -10.26 -20.08 13.11
C LEU A 113 -8.88 -19.44 13.31
N LEU A 114 -8.66 -18.26 12.73
CA LEU A 114 -7.33 -17.65 12.65
C LEU A 114 -6.97 -16.86 13.92
N ILE A 115 -7.93 -16.22 14.57
CA ILE A 115 -7.69 -15.35 15.73
C ILE A 115 -7.88 -16.08 17.05
N SER A 116 -9.04 -16.73 17.29
CA SER A 116 -9.32 -17.37 18.57
C SER A 116 -8.59 -18.70 18.72
N ARG A 117 -8.72 -19.64 17.75
CA ARG A 117 -8.14 -20.99 17.89
C ARG A 117 -6.65 -21.07 17.61
N GLN A 118 -6.12 -20.21 16.74
CA GLN A 118 -4.69 -20.13 16.48
C GLN A 118 -4.01 -19.02 17.29
N HIS A 119 -4.65 -18.58 18.37
CA HIS A 119 -4.03 -17.70 19.37
C HIS A 119 -2.73 -18.35 19.91
N GLY A 120 -1.63 -17.61 19.86
CA GLY A 120 -0.29 -18.13 20.17
C GLY A 120 0.49 -18.71 18.99
N ARG A 121 -0.17 -19.14 17.89
CA ARG A 121 0.51 -19.57 16.65
C ARG A 121 0.60 -18.46 15.62
N LEU A 122 -0.43 -17.63 15.53
CA LEU A 122 -0.48 -16.44 14.69
C LEU A 122 -0.35 -15.20 15.58
N PRO A 123 0.81 -14.51 15.55
CA PRO A 123 1.08 -13.38 16.44
C PRO A 123 0.23 -12.16 16.13
N TYR A 124 -0.18 -11.94 14.87
CA TYR A 124 -0.84 -10.71 14.43
C TYR A 124 -0.11 -9.48 14.96
N PRO A 125 1.11 -9.19 14.49
CA PRO A 125 2.04 -8.30 15.17
C PRO A 125 1.50 -6.87 15.33
N GLU A 126 0.82 -6.33 14.34
CA GLU A 126 0.26 -4.98 14.41
C GLU A 126 -0.98 -4.93 15.30
N GLY A 127 -1.88 -5.92 15.21
CA GLY A 127 -3.05 -6.02 16.07
C GLY A 127 -2.68 -6.21 17.55
N THR A 128 -1.62 -6.96 17.81
CA THR A 128 -1.08 -7.16 19.17
C THR A 128 -0.46 -5.86 19.68
N ALA A 129 0.38 -5.19 18.91
CA ALA A 129 0.96 -3.90 19.28
C ALA A 129 -0.13 -2.82 19.47
N CYS A 130 -1.17 -2.83 18.63
CA CYS A 130 -2.31 -1.93 18.77
C CYS A 130 -3.06 -2.15 20.10
N ALA A 131 -3.30 -3.40 20.49
CA ALA A 131 -3.91 -3.73 21.78
C ALA A 131 -3.03 -3.27 22.95
N GLU A 132 -1.71 -3.47 22.89
CA GLU A 132 -0.76 -2.98 23.89
C GLU A 132 -0.84 -1.45 24.04
N VAL A 133 -0.90 -0.72 22.91
CA VAL A 133 -1.07 0.75 22.89
C VAL A 133 -2.39 1.18 23.54
N LEU A 134 -3.50 0.49 23.24
CA LEU A 134 -4.80 0.81 23.82
C LEU A 134 -4.80 0.57 25.34
N VAL A 135 -4.21 -0.52 25.80
CA VAL A 135 -4.07 -0.83 27.24
C VAL A 135 -3.15 0.19 27.94
N ALA A 136 -2.01 0.52 27.35
CA ALA A 136 -1.10 1.53 27.88
C ALA A 136 -1.75 2.92 27.89
N GLY A 137 -2.52 3.22 26.83
CA GLY A 137 -3.29 4.45 26.71
C GLY A 137 -4.33 4.63 27.80
N ASP A 138 -5.02 3.59 28.17
CA ASP A 138 -5.99 3.58 29.26
C ASP A 138 -5.31 3.85 30.63
N LYS A 139 -4.08 3.36 30.81
CA LYS A 139 -3.25 3.56 32.01
C LYS A 139 -2.49 4.90 32.07
N GLY A 140 -2.44 5.69 31.00
CA GLY A 140 -1.82 7.02 31.03
C GLY A 140 -0.52 7.21 30.22
N GLY A 141 -0.28 6.46 29.13
CA GLY A 141 0.96 6.50 28.32
C GLY A 141 1.25 7.82 27.57
N THR A 142 2.54 8.08 27.29
CA THR A 142 3.05 9.28 26.59
C THR A 142 3.20 9.09 25.07
N GLU A 143 2.74 7.98 24.53
CA GLU A 143 2.98 7.50 23.15
C GLU A 143 2.36 8.41 22.09
N ALA A 144 1.18 8.96 22.39
CA ALA A 144 0.51 9.92 21.53
C ALA A 144 1.39 11.12 21.15
N ARG A 145 2.18 11.63 22.10
CA ARG A 145 3.09 12.77 21.87
C ARG A 145 4.10 12.45 20.76
N THR A 146 4.60 11.23 20.70
CA THR A 146 5.58 10.80 19.70
C THR A 146 4.98 10.81 18.29
N VAL A 147 3.75 10.32 18.11
CA VAL A 147 3.05 10.33 16.81
C VAL A 147 2.74 11.76 16.37
N PHE A 148 2.16 12.60 17.26
CA PHE A 148 1.84 13.99 16.93
C PHE A 148 3.09 14.83 16.66
N MET A 149 4.19 14.56 17.36
CA MET A 149 5.47 15.21 17.08
C MET A 149 6.00 14.82 15.69
N GLY A 150 5.93 13.53 15.34
CA GLY A 150 6.26 13.05 14.00
C GLY A 150 5.38 13.70 12.92
N LEU A 151 4.07 13.78 13.16
CA LEU A 151 3.10 14.40 12.25
C LEU A 151 3.41 15.89 12.04
N GLY A 152 3.63 16.64 13.11
CA GLY A 152 3.96 18.07 13.03
C GLY A 152 5.28 18.33 12.29
N ILE A 153 6.33 17.56 12.61
CA ILE A 153 7.64 17.68 11.96
C ILE A 153 7.57 17.25 10.50
N GLY A 154 6.88 16.13 10.19
CA GLY A 154 6.69 15.66 8.83
C GLY A 154 5.93 16.67 7.97
N ALA A 155 4.86 17.24 8.52
CA ALA A 155 4.07 18.27 7.86
C ALA A 155 4.89 19.56 7.62
N LEU A 156 5.59 20.05 8.63
CA LEU A 156 6.42 21.24 8.52
C LEU A 156 7.53 21.05 7.50
N TYR A 157 8.26 19.96 7.59
CA TYR A 157 9.35 19.66 6.64
C TYR A 157 8.85 19.59 5.20
N GLU A 158 7.74 18.87 4.96
CA GLU A 158 7.15 18.73 3.62
C GLU A 158 6.65 20.06 3.08
N PHE A 159 6.03 20.90 3.93
CA PHE A 159 5.57 22.23 3.55
C PHE A 159 6.73 23.16 3.18
N LEU A 160 7.80 23.16 3.98
CA LEU A 160 8.99 23.97 3.70
C LEU A 160 9.70 23.51 2.42
N MET A 161 9.77 22.18 2.20
CA MET A 161 10.46 21.59 1.06
C MET A 161 9.66 21.67 -0.24
N ASN A 162 8.40 21.26 -0.25
CA ASN A 162 7.58 21.16 -1.46
C ASN A 162 6.57 22.32 -1.62
N GLY A 163 6.17 22.96 -0.53
CA GLY A 163 5.30 24.16 -0.57
C GLY A 163 6.10 25.42 -0.87
N LEU A 164 7.07 25.74 -0.01
CA LEU A 164 7.91 26.95 -0.16
C LEU A 164 9.14 26.74 -1.05
N LYS A 165 9.52 25.50 -1.33
CA LYS A 165 10.71 25.12 -2.09
C LYS A 165 12.01 25.73 -1.56
N LEU A 166 12.19 25.72 -0.23
CA LEU A 166 13.36 26.35 0.40
C LEU A 166 14.68 25.62 0.10
N TRP A 167 14.65 24.32 -0.21
CA TRP A 167 15.81 23.52 -0.62
C TRP A 167 15.43 22.50 -1.68
N ASN A 168 16.46 21.95 -2.37
CA ASN A 168 16.24 20.96 -3.41
C ASN A 168 15.72 19.63 -2.81
N PHE A 169 14.55 19.17 -3.24
CA PHE A 169 13.95 17.93 -2.76
C PHE A 169 14.64 16.66 -3.31
N ARG A 170 15.41 16.79 -4.42
CA ARG A 170 16.18 15.71 -5.07
C ARG A 170 17.63 16.09 -5.28
N PRO A 171 18.45 16.22 -4.22
CA PRO A 171 19.87 16.44 -4.38
C PRO A 171 20.49 15.31 -5.21
N SER A 172 21.35 15.67 -6.16
CA SER A 172 21.99 14.73 -7.06
C SER A 172 23.43 15.12 -7.36
N TRP A 173 24.28 14.10 -7.49
CA TRP A 173 25.68 14.22 -7.87
C TRP A 173 25.98 13.24 -8.99
N ASP A 174 26.60 13.72 -10.07
CA ASP A 174 27.12 12.88 -11.14
C ASP A 174 28.40 12.18 -10.69
N ILE A 175 28.60 10.92 -11.11
CA ILE A 175 29.80 10.17 -10.87
C ILE A 175 30.78 10.50 -12.02
N PRO A 176 31.90 11.27 -11.80
CA PRO A 176 32.68 11.89 -12.89
C PRO A 176 33.25 10.90 -13.90
N PHE A 177 33.59 9.68 -13.44
CA PHE A 177 34.23 8.64 -14.29
C PHE A 177 33.25 7.60 -14.82
N TYR A 178 31.94 7.76 -14.53
CA TYR A 178 30.92 6.77 -14.88
C TYR A 178 29.71 7.40 -15.59
N LYS A 179 29.76 7.43 -16.94
CA LYS A 179 28.69 8.01 -17.75
C LYS A 179 27.33 7.34 -17.43
N GLY A 180 26.36 8.15 -17.07
CA GLY A 180 25.02 7.68 -16.70
C GLY A 180 24.87 7.26 -15.23
N GLY A 181 25.95 7.22 -14.45
CA GLY A 181 25.91 6.99 -13.00
C GLY A 181 25.60 8.27 -12.23
N LYS A 182 24.55 8.26 -11.40
CA LYS A 182 24.18 9.38 -10.51
C LYS A 182 23.87 8.86 -9.11
N ILE A 183 24.38 9.56 -8.10
CA ILE A 183 23.92 9.42 -6.71
C ILE A 183 22.81 10.44 -6.52
N ILE A 184 21.61 9.98 -6.23
CA ILE A 184 20.41 10.81 -6.14
C ILE A 184 19.49 10.30 -5.05
N GLY A 185 18.83 11.19 -4.30
CA GLY A 185 17.84 10.82 -3.29
C GLY A 185 16.73 11.86 -3.18
N GLU A 186 15.51 11.40 -3.01
CA GLU A 186 14.36 12.25 -2.70
C GLU A 186 14.18 12.32 -1.18
N ILE A 187 14.70 13.37 -0.57
CA ILE A 187 14.90 13.51 0.88
C ILE A 187 13.60 13.88 1.63
N THR A 188 12.53 13.09 1.46
CA THR A 188 11.25 13.33 2.12
C THR A 188 11.15 12.59 3.47
N PRO A 189 10.44 13.17 4.46
CA PRO A 189 10.17 12.53 5.75
C PRO A 189 9.40 11.22 5.58
N ALA A 190 8.51 11.15 4.60
CA ALA A 190 7.71 9.96 4.32
C ALA A 190 8.58 8.76 3.93
N LEU A 191 9.54 8.93 3.01
CA LEU A 191 10.42 7.85 2.56
C LEU A 191 11.37 7.38 3.67
N LEU A 192 11.86 8.30 4.49
CA LEU A 192 12.64 7.98 5.69
C LEU A 192 11.82 7.14 6.66
N GLY A 193 10.58 7.55 6.94
CA GLY A 193 9.65 6.85 7.81
C GLY A 193 9.30 5.45 7.30
N VAL A 194 8.99 5.31 6.00
CA VAL A 194 8.76 4.00 5.36
C VAL A 194 9.95 3.09 5.56
N GLY A 195 11.17 3.57 5.30
CA GLY A 195 12.41 2.80 5.47
C GLY A 195 12.61 2.31 6.92
N TYR A 196 12.32 3.17 7.90
CA TYR A 196 12.38 2.79 9.31
C TYR A 196 11.36 1.69 9.65
N ILE A 197 10.12 1.79 9.15
CA ILE A 197 9.04 0.82 9.42
C ILE A 197 9.33 -0.54 8.79
N ILE A 198 9.71 -0.60 7.52
CA ILE A 198 9.97 -1.87 6.82
C ILE A 198 11.26 -2.54 7.28
N GLY A 199 12.20 -1.76 7.83
CA GLY A 199 13.44 -2.25 8.43
C GLY A 199 14.62 -2.40 7.46
N SER A 200 15.80 -2.59 8.02
CA SER A 200 17.09 -2.55 7.29
C SER A 200 17.21 -3.60 6.20
N ARG A 201 16.77 -4.85 6.47
CA ARG A 201 16.90 -5.95 5.51
C ARG A 201 16.10 -5.69 4.23
N ILE A 202 14.83 -5.28 4.37
CA ILE A 202 13.95 -5.03 3.22
C ILE A 202 14.42 -3.78 2.47
N SER A 203 14.78 -2.71 3.18
CA SER A 203 15.33 -1.48 2.58
C SER A 203 16.59 -1.75 1.78
N ALA A 204 17.52 -2.57 2.30
CA ALA A 204 18.75 -2.95 1.60
C ALA A 204 18.47 -3.77 0.33
N ILE A 205 17.52 -4.72 0.39
CA ILE A 205 17.10 -5.49 -0.78
C ILE A 205 16.47 -4.57 -1.84
N MET A 206 15.64 -3.62 -1.45
CA MET A 206 15.07 -2.63 -2.38
C MET A 206 16.16 -1.75 -3.00
N LEU A 207 17.09 -1.24 -2.19
CA LEU A 207 18.20 -0.44 -2.71
C LEU A 207 19.07 -1.24 -3.68
N SER A 208 19.34 -2.52 -3.42
CA SER A 208 20.14 -3.37 -4.31
C SER A 208 19.48 -3.54 -5.69
N GLY A 209 18.15 -3.69 -5.73
CA GLY A 209 17.40 -3.70 -6.99
C GLY A 209 17.50 -2.36 -7.74
N GLY A 210 17.33 -1.24 -7.02
CA GLY A 210 17.47 0.11 -7.59
C GLY A 210 18.89 0.38 -8.10
N ALA A 211 19.91 -0.01 -7.33
CA ALA A 211 21.31 0.12 -7.73
C ALA A 211 21.63 -0.71 -8.98
N LEU A 212 21.14 -1.97 -9.04
CA LEU A 212 21.30 -2.80 -10.25
C LEU A 212 20.67 -2.12 -11.47
N ALA A 213 19.46 -1.61 -11.35
CA ALA A 213 18.77 -0.95 -12.47
C ALA A 213 19.48 0.33 -12.91
N TRP A 214 19.80 1.22 -11.98
CA TRP A 214 20.24 2.59 -12.27
C TRP A 214 21.75 2.74 -12.38
N LEU A 215 22.53 1.89 -11.69
CA LEU A 215 24.01 1.98 -11.72
C LEU A 215 24.64 0.88 -12.57
N VAL A 216 23.89 -0.17 -12.99
CA VAL A 216 24.45 -1.22 -13.82
C VAL A 216 23.73 -1.31 -15.15
N ILE A 217 22.41 -1.60 -15.15
CA ILE A 217 21.67 -1.90 -16.40
C ILE A 217 21.57 -0.66 -17.29
N ILE A 218 21.18 0.51 -16.76
CA ILE A 218 21.05 1.74 -17.56
C ILE A 218 22.38 2.15 -18.18
N PRO A 219 23.51 2.28 -17.41
CA PRO A 219 24.80 2.60 -18.01
C PRO A 219 25.30 1.57 -19.02
N LEU A 220 25.05 0.27 -18.77
CA LEU A 220 25.39 -0.80 -19.72
C LEU A 220 24.58 -0.64 -21.03
N MET A 221 23.27 -0.37 -20.94
CA MET A 221 22.44 -0.11 -22.12
C MET A 221 22.91 1.12 -22.89
N MET A 222 23.31 2.19 -22.19
CA MET A 222 23.89 3.38 -22.83
C MET A 222 25.20 3.06 -23.54
N ALA A 223 26.06 2.24 -22.93
CA ALA A 223 27.35 1.86 -23.50
C ALA A 223 27.21 0.98 -24.74
N VAL A 224 26.38 -0.08 -24.65
CA VAL A 224 26.16 -1.04 -25.76
C VAL A 224 25.28 -0.45 -26.85
N GLY A 225 24.27 0.35 -26.48
CA GLY A 225 23.34 0.96 -27.42
C GLY A 225 23.87 2.20 -28.14
N LYS A 226 25.10 2.65 -27.82
CA LYS A 226 25.71 3.83 -28.45
C LYS A 226 25.85 3.69 -29.98
N ASP A 227 26.20 2.50 -30.43
CA ASP A 227 26.47 2.18 -31.83
C ASP A 227 25.25 1.54 -32.54
N SER A 228 24.09 1.49 -31.88
CA SER A 228 22.86 0.96 -32.48
C SER A 228 22.35 1.89 -33.58
N THR A 229 22.10 1.33 -34.74
CA THR A 229 21.57 2.05 -35.93
C THR A 229 20.05 2.04 -35.99
N GLU A 230 19.38 1.17 -35.22
CA GLU A 230 17.93 1.03 -35.19
C GLU A 230 17.37 1.16 -33.78
N PRO A 231 16.16 1.73 -33.62
CA PRO A 231 15.47 1.75 -32.32
C PRO A 231 15.14 0.33 -31.84
N ILE A 232 15.36 0.08 -30.57
CA ILE A 232 14.97 -1.20 -29.96
C ILE A 232 13.53 -1.07 -29.43
N TYR A 233 12.63 -1.94 -29.89
CA TYR A 233 11.25 -1.99 -29.40
C TYR A 233 11.20 -2.15 -27.87
N PRO A 234 10.36 -1.39 -27.12
CA PRO A 234 9.21 -0.58 -27.58
C PRO A 234 9.52 0.89 -27.90
N ALA A 235 10.77 1.33 -27.80
CA ALA A 235 11.12 2.70 -28.14
C ALA A 235 11.13 2.95 -29.66
N LYS A 236 10.88 4.22 -30.03
CA LYS A 236 10.92 4.70 -31.42
C LYS A 236 12.13 5.59 -31.72
N ILE A 237 12.99 5.82 -30.72
CA ILE A 237 14.21 6.62 -30.80
C ILE A 237 15.42 5.76 -30.46
N LEU A 238 16.59 6.14 -30.95
CA LEU A 238 17.84 5.43 -30.71
C LEU A 238 18.27 5.55 -29.25
N ILE A 239 18.85 4.50 -28.68
CA ILE A 239 19.36 4.52 -27.31
C ILE A 239 20.43 5.62 -27.11
N SER A 240 21.24 5.90 -28.13
CA SER A 240 22.23 6.98 -28.11
C SER A 240 21.63 8.38 -27.93
N GLN A 241 20.36 8.56 -28.27
CA GLN A 241 19.61 9.82 -28.14
C GLN A 241 18.77 9.89 -26.85
N MET A 242 18.68 8.77 -26.12
CA MET A 242 17.86 8.69 -24.92
C MET A 242 18.53 9.29 -23.69
N SER A 243 17.75 10.00 -22.91
CA SER A 243 18.08 10.31 -21.53
C SER A 243 17.98 9.06 -20.62
N ILE A 244 18.60 9.11 -19.45
CA ILE A 244 18.48 8.05 -18.42
C ILE A 244 17.00 7.75 -18.09
N LYS A 245 16.15 8.80 -18.03
CA LYS A 245 14.72 8.68 -17.75
C LYS A 245 13.97 7.94 -18.86
N GLU A 246 14.31 8.20 -20.13
CA GLU A 246 13.70 7.52 -21.27
C GLU A 246 14.10 6.04 -21.31
N ILE A 247 15.37 5.70 -21.03
CA ILE A 247 15.82 4.31 -20.90
C ILE A 247 15.05 3.60 -19.79
N TRP A 248 14.89 4.26 -18.62
CA TRP A 248 14.06 3.71 -17.55
C TRP A 248 12.61 3.51 -18.01
N HIS A 249 12.02 4.49 -18.70
CA HIS A 249 10.63 4.44 -19.15
C HIS A 249 10.40 3.34 -20.19
N TYR A 250 11.27 3.20 -21.18
CA TYR A 250 11.07 2.25 -22.28
C TYR A 250 11.56 0.83 -21.99
N TYR A 251 12.49 0.63 -21.07
CA TYR A 251 13.09 -0.69 -20.86
C TYR A 251 13.04 -1.17 -19.40
N ILE A 252 13.57 -0.38 -18.46
CA ILE A 252 13.70 -0.82 -17.08
C ILE A 252 12.34 -1.10 -16.42
N ARG A 253 11.31 -0.32 -16.74
CA ARG A 253 9.95 -0.56 -16.23
C ARG A 253 9.43 -1.95 -16.59
N TYR A 254 9.72 -2.45 -17.79
CA TYR A 254 9.31 -3.79 -18.22
C TYR A 254 10.13 -4.88 -17.55
N ILE A 255 11.44 -4.66 -17.37
CA ILE A 255 12.30 -5.56 -16.57
C ILE A 255 11.76 -5.63 -15.13
N GLY A 256 11.53 -4.48 -14.52
CA GLY A 256 10.94 -4.39 -13.18
C GLY A 256 9.55 -5.05 -13.10
N ALA A 257 8.69 -4.85 -14.10
CA ALA A 257 7.37 -5.47 -14.17
C ALA A 257 7.46 -7.00 -14.20
N GLY A 258 8.35 -7.57 -15.04
CA GLY A 258 8.59 -9.02 -15.07
C GLY A 258 9.11 -9.55 -13.75
N ALA A 259 10.04 -8.82 -13.12
CA ALA A 259 10.58 -9.20 -11.81
C ALA A 259 9.51 -9.17 -10.70
N VAL A 260 8.63 -8.15 -10.68
CA VAL A 260 7.54 -8.06 -9.69
C VAL A 260 6.47 -9.13 -9.94
N ALA A 261 6.14 -9.41 -11.21
CA ALA A 261 5.21 -10.49 -11.56
C ALA A 261 5.71 -11.85 -11.04
N PHE A 262 7.01 -12.17 -11.25
CA PHE A 262 7.61 -13.39 -10.70
C PHE A 262 7.62 -13.38 -9.17
N GLY A 263 8.06 -12.30 -8.54
CA GLY A 263 8.10 -12.17 -7.08
C GLY A 263 6.71 -12.30 -6.43
N GLY A 264 5.68 -11.75 -7.06
CA GLY A 264 4.29 -11.93 -6.66
C GLY A 264 3.82 -13.38 -6.77
N MET A 265 4.10 -14.01 -7.92
CA MET A 265 3.72 -15.41 -8.18
C MET A 265 4.41 -16.39 -7.21
N ILE A 266 5.72 -16.24 -6.97
CA ILE A 266 6.43 -17.14 -6.04
C ILE A 266 5.96 -16.96 -4.60
N THR A 267 5.58 -15.74 -4.22
CA THR A 267 4.99 -15.47 -2.90
C THR A 267 3.67 -16.20 -2.74
N LEU A 268 2.84 -16.22 -3.79
CA LEU A 268 1.59 -16.99 -3.81
C LEU A 268 1.85 -18.49 -3.74
N VAL A 269 2.76 -19.03 -4.57
CA VAL A 269 3.11 -20.46 -4.57
C VAL A 269 3.54 -20.92 -3.17
N ARG A 270 4.34 -20.12 -2.47
CA ARG A 270 4.73 -20.39 -1.07
C ARG A 270 3.56 -20.34 -0.08
N ALA A 271 2.52 -19.58 -0.39
CA ALA A 271 1.32 -19.51 0.44
C ALA A 271 0.36 -20.71 0.22
N ILE A 272 0.45 -21.44 -0.90
CA ILE A 272 -0.46 -22.55 -1.24
C ILE A 272 -0.63 -23.58 -0.13
N PRO A 273 0.44 -24.12 0.52
CA PRO A 273 0.26 -25.10 1.59
C PRO A 273 -0.57 -24.54 2.75
N THR A 274 -0.31 -23.29 3.10
CA THR A 274 -1.03 -22.53 4.14
C THR A 274 -2.50 -22.37 3.79
N ILE A 275 -2.80 -22.07 2.51
CA ILE A 275 -4.15 -21.92 1.97
C ILE A 275 -4.92 -23.23 2.09
N LEU A 276 -4.34 -24.33 1.59
CA LEU A 276 -4.98 -25.63 1.58
C LEU A 276 -5.29 -26.12 3.01
N GLU A 277 -4.38 -25.88 3.96
CA GLU A 277 -4.60 -26.23 5.37
C GLU A 277 -5.74 -25.41 5.97
N THR A 278 -5.81 -24.09 5.68
CA THR A 278 -6.86 -23.19 6.16
C THR A 278 -8.23 -23.59 5.59
N PHE A 279 -8.27 -23.92 4.29
CA PHE A 279 -9.49 -24.33 3.60
C PHE A 279 -10.05 -25.65 4.18
N LYS A 280 -9.18 -26.68 4.35
CA LYS A 280 -9.58 -27.97 4.95
C LYS A 280 -10.13 -27.79 6.36
N THR A 281 -9.56 -26.89 7.15
CA THR A 281 -9.96 -26.65 8.54
C THR A 281 -11.24 -25.80 8.61
N GLY A 282 -11.41 -24.82 7.71
CA GLY A 282 -12.58 -23.96 7.64
C GLY A 282 -13.87 -24.71 7.27
N LEU A 283 -13.80 -25.57 6.24
CA LEU A 283 -14.95 -26.36 5.78
C LEU A 283 -15.47 -27.35 6.84
N ARG A 284 -14.60 -27.92 7.67
CA ARG A 284 -15.00 -28.82 8.77
C ARG A 284 -15.86 -28.14 9.84
N LYS A 285 -15.87 -26.81 9.92
CA LYS A 285 -16.54 -26.05 11.00
C LYS A 285 -17.90 -25.47 10.68
N VAL A 286 -18.23 -25.27 9.40
CA VAL A 286 -19.55 -24.79 8.99
C VAL A 286 -20.66 -25.75 9.46
N SER A 287 -20.28 -27.00 9.77
CA SER A 287 -21.21 -28.07 10.19
C SER A 287 -21.59 -28.09 11.69
N ASN A 288 -20.96 -27.32 12.58
CA ASN A 288 -21.18 -27.49 14.03
C ASN A 288 -22.07 -26.37 14.62
N LYS A 289 -23.35 -26.69 14.78
CA LYS A 289 -24.47 -25.84 15.22
C LYS A 289 -24.65 -25.84 16.75
N ASN A 290 -23.82 -25.20 17.55
CA ASN A 290 -24.19 -24.93 18.96
C ASN A 290 -23.92 -23.47 19.36
N ARG A 291 -24.89 -22.56 19.03
CA ARG A 291 -24.83 -21.12 19.32
C ARG A 291 -25.42 -20.68 20.66
N LYS A 292 -26.01 -21.59 21.45
CA LYS A 292 -26.82 -21.19 22.62
C LYS A 292 -26.02 -20.64 23.82
N ASN A 293 -24.69 -20.83 23.88
CA ASN A 293 -23.84 -20.39 25.00
C ASN A 293 -22.56 -19.66 24.57
N GLU A 294 -22.60 -18.88 23.47
CA GLU A 294 -21.43 -18.08 23.07
C GLU A 294 -21.26 -16.88 23.98
N GLU A 295 -20.03 -16.70 24.50
CA GLU A 295 -19.65 -15.50 25.24
C GLU A 295 -19.76 -14.25 24.35
N ARG A 296 -19.92 -13.08 24.97
CA ARG A 296 -20.01 -11.79 24.26
C ARG A 296 -18.82 -11.56 23.32
N THR A 297 -17.66 -12.00 23.71
CA THR A 297 -16.38 -11.87 22.99
C THR A 297 -16.22 -12.81 21.82
N ASP A 298 -17.14 -13.79 21.68
CA ASP A 298 -17.14 -14.74 20.56
C ASP A 298 -18.30 -14.54 19.58
N ARG A 299 -19.17 -13.57 19.82
CA ARG A 299 -20.33 -13.29 18.99
C ARG A 299 -19.95 -12.53 17.73
N ASP A 300 -19.87 -13.25 16.61
CA ASP A 300 -19.73 -12.70 15.26
C ASP A 300 -21.10 -12.37 14.66
N LEU A 301 -21.13 -11.62 13.56
CA LEU A 301 -22.32 -11.47 12.73
C LEU A 301 -22.85 -12.87 12.30
N PRO A 302 -24.18 -13.06 12.20
CA PRO A 302 -24.77 -14.35 11.81
C PRO A 302 -24.25 -14.83 10.45
N MET A 303 -23.98 -16.13 10.35
CA MET A 303 -23.50 -16.73 9.09
C MET A 303 -24.48 -16.53 7.91
N LEU A 304 -25.77 -16.40 8.22
CA LEU A 304 -26.79 -16.04 7.23
C LEU A 304 -26.53 -14.66 6.60
N VAL A 305 -26.07 -13.68 7.42
CA VAL A 305 -25.68 -12.34 6.93
C VAL A 305 -24.45 -12.42 6.05
N VAL A 306 -23.48 -13.28 6.40
CA VAL A 306 -22.26 -13.47 5.61
C VAL A 306 -22.57 -14.09 4.25
N ILE A 307 -23.28 -15.22 4.24
CA ILE A 307 -23.59 -15.93 2.98
C ILE A 307 -24.58 -15.10 2.15
N GLY A 308 -25.68 -14.63 2.77
CA GLY A 308 -26.67 -13.79 2.09
C GLY A 308 -26.05 -12.49 1.56
N GLY A 309 -25.19 -11.84 2.36
CA GLY A 309 -24.44 -10.65 1.95
C GLY A 309 -23.52 -10.93 0.76
N ALA A 310 -22.75 -12.02 0.78
CA ALA A 310 -21.89 -12.40 -0.34
C ALA A 310 -22.68 -12.65 -1.64
N VAL A 311 -23.82 -13.33 -1.54
CA VAL A 311 -24.72 -13.56 -2.69
C VAL A 311 -25.29 -12.23 -3.20
N ILE A 312 -25.79 -11.38 -2.31
CA ILE A 312 -26.31 -10.05 -2.68
C ILE A 312 -25.23 -9.21 -3.36
N LEU A 313 -24.01 -9.16 -2.79
CA LEU A 313 -22.89 -8.42 -3.39
C LEU A 313 -22.49 -9.01 -4.75
N GLY A 314 -22.53 -10.33 -4.92
CA GLY A 314 -22.29 -10.98 -6.22
C GLY A 314 -23.37 -10.57 -7.26
N ILE A 315 -24.62 -10.52 -6.86
CA ILE A 315 -25.72 -10.03 -7.71
C ILE A 315 -25.53 -8.54 -8.03
N CYS A 316 -25.16 -7.72 -7.03
CA CYS A 316 -24.86 -6.29 -7.26
C CYS A 316 -23.72 -6.10 -8.26
N LEU A 317 -22.63 -6.87 -8.13
CA LEU A 317 -21.51 -6.85 -9.09
C LEU A 317 -21.96 -7.21 -10.51
N TRP A 318 -22.77 -8.26 -10.64
CA TRP A 318 -23.33 -8.66 -11.93
C TRP A 318 -24.24 -7.58 -12.54
N LEU A 319 -25.12 -6.97 -11.74
CA LEU A 319 -26.00 -5.88 -12.21
C LEU A 319 -25.19 -4.64 -12.61
N VAL A 320 -24.21 -4.25 -11.81
CA VAL A 320 -23.33 -3.12 -12.07
C VAL A 320 -22.55 -3.32 -13.38
N LEU A 321 -21.96 -4.51 -13.57
CA LEU A 321 -21.29 -4.86 -14.82
C LEU A 321 -22.24 -4.81 -16.00
N SER A 322 -23.43 -5.42 -15.86
CA SER A 322 -24.43 -5.48 -16.94
C SER A 322 -24.97 -4.10 -17.32
N PHE A 323 -25.14 -3.21 -16.34
CA PHE A 323 -25.58 -1.83 -16.59
C PHE A 323 -24.51 -0.99 -17.31
N TRP A 324 -23.23 -1.15 -16.92
CA TRP A 324 -22.15 -0.33 -17.47
C TRP A 324 -21.54 -0.87 -18.78
N THR A 325 -21.78 -2.15 -19.11
CA THR A 325 -21.28 -2.80 -20.33
C THR A 325 -22.41 -3.18 -21.30
N ALA A 326 -23.62 -2.69 -21.07
CA ALA A 326 -24.84 -3.10 -21.81
C ALA A 326 -24.75 -2.98 -23.34
N THR A 327 -23.85 -2.15 -23.87
CA THR A 327 -23.68 -1.94 -25.31
C THR A 327 -22.67 -2.90 -25.96
N GLU A 328 -21.76 -3.50 -25.19
CA GLU A 328 -20.62 -4.26 -25.76
C GLU A 328 -20.58 -5.73 -25.30
N ILE A 329 -21.11 -6.06 -24.11
CA ILE A 329 -20.98 -7.39 -23.52
C ILE A 329 -22.34 -7.93 -23.08
N ARG A 330 -22.60 -9.20 -23.42
CA ARG A 330 -23.87 -9.88 -23.11
C ARG A 330 -23.98 -10.21 -21.62
N ILE A 331 -25.21 -10.38 -21.12
CA ILE A 331 -25.57 -10.63 -19.72
C ILE A 331 -24.82 -11.84 -19.11
N ILE A 332 -24.69 -12.92 -19.88
CA ILE A 332 -24.06 -14.18 -19.43
C ILE A 332 -22.55 -14.03 -19.16
N PRO A 333 -21.73 -13.40 -20.02
CA PRO A 333 -20.35 -13.09 -19.71
C PRO A 333 -20.17 -12.29 -18.41
N ASN A 334 -21.02 -11.30 -18.15
CA ASN A 334 -20.95 -10.50 -16.93
C ASN A 334 -21.22 -11.32 -15.65
N LEU A 335 -22.05 -12.37 -15.74
CA LEU A 335 -22.25 -13.30 -14.63
C LEU A 335 -20.99 -14.09 -14.30
N LEU A 336 -20.26 -14.58 -15.31
CA LEU A 336 -18.96 -15.23 -15.14
C LEU A 336 -17.95 -14.27 -14.46
N VAL A 337 -17.89 -13.01 -14.91
CA VAL A 337 -16.99 -12.01 -14.33
C VAL A 337 -17.33 -11.75 -12.85
N ALA A 338 -18.60 -11.54 -12.53
CA ALA A 338 -19.03 -11.36 -11.14
C ALA A 338 -18.71 -12.58 -10.26
N PHE A 339 -18.88 -13.78 -10.80
CA PHE A 339 -18.51 -15.02 -10.14
C PHE A 339 -16.99 -15.10 -9.88
N LEU A 340 -16.15 -14.74 -10.86
CA LEU A 340 -14.70 -14.68 -10.69
C LEU A 340 -14.31 -13.65 -9.62
N MET A 341 -14.95 -12.47 -9.58
CA MET A 341 -14.72 -11.47 -8.53
C MET A 341 -14.98 -12.04 -7.13
N VAL A 342 -16.10 -12.72 -6.93
CA VAL A 342 -16.48 -13.29 -5.63
C VAL A 342 -15.54 -14.45 -5.23
N ILE A 343 -15.27 -15.38 -6.13
CA ILE A 343 -14.43 -16.56 -5.87
C ILE A 343 -12.98 -16.16 -5.60
N PHE A 344 -12.40 -15.29 -6.41
CA PHE A 344 -11.03 -14.84 -6.19
C PHE A 344 -10.93 -13.98 -4.92
N SER A 345 -11.94 -13.14 -4.62
CA SER A 345 -11.98 -12.41 -3.35
C SER A 345 -11.98 -13.37 -2.18
N PHE A 346 -12.85 -14.38 -2.16
CA PHE A 346 -12.89 -15.36 -1.07
C PHE A 346 -11.57 -16.11 -0.89
N PHE A 347 -11.01 -16.59 -2.00
CA PHE A 347 -9.74 -17.31 -2.00
C PHE A 347 -8.59 -16.45 -1.46
N PHE A 348 -8.40 -15.25 -2.02
CA PHE A 348 -7.28 -14.40 -1.63
C PHE A 348 -7.47 -13.69 -0.29
N VAL A 349 -8.69 -13.44 0.16
CA VAL A 349 -8.99 -13.00 1.53
C VAL A 349 -8.50 -14.04 2.55
N THR A 350 -8.78 -15.32 2.31
CA THR A 350 -8.31 -16.40 3.18
C THR A 350 -6.79 -16.43 3.28
N VAL A 351 -6.11 -16.25 2.14
CA VAL A 351 -4.64 -16.18 2.06
C VAL A 351 -4.09 -14.99 2.82
N SER A 352 -4.61 -13.80 2.49
CA SER A 352 -4.21 -12.52 3.06
C SER A 352 -4.31 -12.54 4.58
N SER A 353 -5.47 -12.88 5.12
CA SER A 353 -5.74 -12.88 6.56
C SER A 353 -4.77 -13.78 7.34
N ARG A 354 -4.35 -14.91 6.75
CA ARG A 354 -3.38 -15.80 7.39
C ARG A 354 -1.95 -15.28 7.28
N ILE A 355 -1.55 -14.79 6.11
CA ILE A 355 -0.21 -14.20 5.90
C ILE A 355 -0.01 -13.01 6.84
N VAL A 356 -1.00 -12.12 6.90
CA VAL A 356 -1.00 -10.96 7.79
C VAL A 356 -0.90 -11.37 9.27
N GLY A 357 -1.51 -12.49 9.64
CA GLY A 357 -1.37 -13.06 10.99
C GLY A 357 0.07 -13.46 11.35
N LEU A 358 0.91 -13.75 10.36
CA LEU A 358 2.31 -14.12 10.57
C LEU A 358 3.27 -12.92 10.49
N ILE A 359 3.05 -12.00 9.53
CA ILE A 359 4.06 -10.99 9.17
C ILE A 359 3.58 -9.55 9.31
N GLY A 360 2.31 -9.30 9.63
CA GLY A 360 1.71 -7.98 9.71
C GLY A 360 1.08 -7.51 8.39
N SER A 361 0.19 -6.52 8.50
CA SER A 361 -0.56 -5.95 7.36
C SER A 361 0.34 -5.15 6.43
N SER A 362 1.28 -4.37 6.96
CA SER A 362 2.26 -3.60 6.18
C SER A 362 3.16 -4.46 5.27
N SER A 363 3.26 -5.76 5.56
CA SER A 363 4.02 -6.75 4.76
C SER A 363 3.13 -7.66 3.91
N ASN A 364 1.83 -7.39 3.86
CA ASN A 364 0.87 -8.18 3.08
C ASN A 364 1.17 -8.10 1.58
N PRO A 365 1.33 -9.24 0.87
CA PRO A 365 1.66 -9.22 -0.54
C PRO A 365 0.43 -8.94 -1.45
N VAL A 366 -0.31 -7.87 -1.15
CA VAL A 366 -1.54 -7.48 -1.86
C VAL A 366 -1.31 -7.38 -3.36
N SER A 367 -0.23 -6.70 -3.78
CA SER A 367 0.09 -6.52 -5.20
C SER A 367 0.38 -7.85 -5.90
N GLY A 368 1.09 -8.78 -5.25
CA GLY A 368 1.37 -10.10 -5.82
C GLY A 368 0.11 -10.94 -6.06
N MET A 369 -0.81 -10.95 -5.08
CA MET A 369 -2.10 -11.63 -5.20
C MET A 369 -2.98 -10.98 -6.28
N THR A 370 -2.96 -9.65 -6.39
CA THR A 370 -3.68 -8.91 -7.43
C THR A 370 -3.14 -9.20 -8.83
N ILE A 371 -1.81 -9.23 -9.01
CA ILE A 371 -1.18 -9.61 -10.27
C ILE A 371 -1.62 -11.00 -10.70
N THR A 372 -1.64 -11.95 -9.76
CA THR A 372 -2.10 -13.32 -10.05
C THR A 372 -3.56 -13.34 -10.46
N THR A 373 -4.43 -12.58 -9.79
CA THR A 373 -5.82 -12.42 -10.18
C THR A 373 -5.95 -11.88 -11.61
N LEU A 374 -5.19 -10.82 -11.92
CA LEU A 374 -5.22 -10.20 -13.25
C LEU A 374 -4.68 -11.12 -14.33
N LEU A 375 -3.59 -11.85 -14.06
CA LEU A 375 -3.05 -12.85 -14.99
C LEU A 375 -4.07 -13.95 -15.28
N LEU A 376 -4.68 -14.52 -14.26
CA LEU A 376 -5.70 -15.58 -14.43
C LEU A 376 -6.93 -15.04 -15.18
N THR A 377 -7.42 -13.87 -14.81
CA THR A 377 -8.58 -13.25 -15.46
C THR A 377 -8.28 -12.91 -16.92
N SER A 378 -7.14 -12.29 -17.20
CA SER A 378 -6.73 -11.93 -18.55
C SER A 378 -6.48 -13.15 -19.42
N LEU A 379 -5.93 -14.23 -18.86
CA LEU A 379 -5.76 -15.50 -19.55
C LEU A 379 -7.11 -16.13 -19.91
N ILE A 380 -8.07 -16.17 -18.96
CA ILE A 380 -9.42 -16.65 -19.23
C ILE A 380 -10.08 -15.83 -20.35
N PHE A 381 -9.94 -14.49 -20.30
CA PHE A 381 -10.50 -13.61 -21.33
C PHE A 381 -9.85 -13.85 -22.71
N SER A 382 -8.53 -13.99 -22.75
CA SER A 382 -7.80 -14.30 -23.97
C SER A 382 -8.23 -15.64 -24.58
N LEU A 383 -8.40 -16.69 -23.76
CA LEU A 383 -8.89 -18.01 -24.20
C LEU A 383 -10.34 -17.97 -24.71
N LEU A 384 -11.16 -17.06 -24.18
CA LEU A 384 -12.54 -16.83 -24.63
C LEU A 384 -12.62 -15.89 -25.87
N GLY A 385 -11.49 -15.37 -26.35
CA GLY A 385 -11.46 -14.40 -27.45
C GLY A 385 -11.91 -12.98 -27.05
N TRP A 386 -11.93 -12.67 -25.76
CA TRP A 386 -12.32 -11.36 -25.23
C TRP A 386 -11.11 -10.42 -25.16
N THR A 387 -10.80 -9.76 -26.26
CA THR A 387 -9.53 -9.01 -26.42
C THR A 387 -9.71 -7.50 -26.67
N SER A 388 -10.97 -6.97 -26.63
CA SER A 388 -11.21 -5.54 -26.80
C SER A 388 -10.80 -4.70 -25.57
N ASP A 389 -10.68 -3.39 -25.75
CA ASP A 389 -10.39 -2.42 -24.68
C ASP A 389 -11.41 -2.49 -23.54
N ALA A 390 -12.70 -2.74 -23.86
CA ALA A 390 -13.74 -2.95 -22.86
C ALA A 390 -13.44 -4.16 -21.96
N HIS A 391 -12.95 -5.26 -22.54
CA HIS A 391 -12.57 -6.45 -21.78
C HIS A 391 -11.34 -6.21 -20.89
N MET A 392 -10.38 -5.36 -21.34
CA MET A 392 -9.26 -4.95 -20.48
C MET A 392 -9.74 -4.17 -19.24
N VAL A 393 -10.69 -3.24 -19.43
CA VAL A 393 -11.29 -2.48 -18.31
C VAL A 393 -12.01 -3.41 -17.34
N ILE A 394 -12.73 -4.41 -17.84
CA ILE A 394 -13.43 -5.39 -17.01
C ILE A 394 -12.42 -6.28 -16.26
N ALA A 395 -11.39 -6.78 -16.92
CA ALA A 395 -10.33 -7.57 -16.27
C ALA A 395 -9.67 -6.76 -15.13
N LEU A 396 -9.37 -5.48 -15.38
CA LEU A 396 -8.85 -4.58 -14.36
C LEU A 396 -9.85 -4.39 -13.20
N SER A 397 -11.15 -4.33 -13.49
CA SER A 397 -12.20 -4.21 -12.47
C SER A 397 -12.26 -5.46 -11.57
N VAL A 398 -12.06 -6.67 -12.13
CA VAL A 398 -11.90 -7.90 -11.33
C VAL A 398 -10.71 -7.77 -10.39
N GLY A 399 -9.56 -7.37 -10.93
CA GLY A 399 -8.37 -7.12 -10.11
C GLY A 399 -8.59 -6.07 -9.03
N ALA A 400 -9.35 -5.02 -9.30
CA ALA A 400 -9.66 -3.95 -8.36
C ALA A 400 -10.50 -4.46 -7.18
N VAL A 401 -11.62 -5.13 -7.45
CA VAL A 401 -12.50 -5.71 -6.42
C VAL A 401 -11.72 -6.68 -5.54
N VAL A 402 -10.93 -7.57 -6.15
CA VAL A 402 -10.13 -8.56 -5.42
C VAL A 402 -9.01 -7.90 -4.61
N CYS A 403 -8.31 -6.92 -5.18
CA CYS A 403 -7.25 -6.16 -4.50
C CYS A 403 -7.77 -5.47 -3.24
N ILE A 404 -8.92 -4.81 -3.36
CA ILE A 404 -9.57 -4.12 -2.24
C ILE A 404 -10.01 -5.12 -1.18
N SER A 405 -10.61 -6.25 -1.59
CA SER A 405 -11.02 -7.31 -0.66
C SER A 405 -9.84 -7.88 0.12
N ILE A 406 -8.68 -8.09 -0.54
CA ILE A 406 -7.44 -8.58 0.06
C ILE A 406 -6.91 -7.58 1.10
N ALA A 407 -6.84 -6.31 0.74
CA ALA A 407 -6.32 -5.26 1.61
C ALA A 407 -7.19 -5.12 2.86
N ILE A 408 -8.50 -4.96 2.69
CA ILE A 408 -9.47 -4.83 3.78
C ILE A 408 -9.43 -6.07 4.70
N ALA A 409 -9.44 -7.28 4.17
CA ALA A 409 -9.42 -8.48 4.98
C ALA A 409 -8.13 -8.63 5.80
N GLY A 410 -6.99 -8.20 5.24
CA GLY A 410 -5.73 -8.15 5.96
C GLY A 410 -5.82 -7.29 7.22
N ASP A 411 -6.24 -6.05 7.07
CA ASP A 411 -6.35 -5.10 8.19
C ASP A 411 -7.49 -5.47 9.13
N THR A 412 -8.67 -5.86 8.63
CA THR A 412 -9.78 -6.40 9.46
C THR A 412 -9.29 -7.53 10.35
N SER A 413 -8.39 -8.39 9.88
CA SER A 413 -7.84 -9.48 10.69
C SER A 413 -6.98 -8.98 11.85
N GLN A 414 -6.21 -7.90 11.67
CA GLN A 414 -5.45 -7.23 12.72
C GLN A 414 -6.38 -6.54 13.73
N ASP A 415 -7.39 -5.85 13.22
CA ASP A 415 -8.35 -5.10 14.04
C ASP A 415 -9.18 -6.03 14.92
N LEU A 416 -9.64 -7.16 14.37
CA LEU A 416 -10.33 -8.20 15.13
C LEU A 416 -9.40 -8.89 16.14
N LYS A 417 -8.09 -8.98 15.88
CA LYS A 417 -7.11 -9.44 16.86
C LYS A 417 -6.94 -8.45 17.99
N THR A 418 -6.84 -7.15 17.67
CA THR A 418 -6.83 -6.08 18.66
C THR A 418 -8.04 -6.19 19.57
N GLY A 419 -9.23 -6.29 19.00
CA GLY A 419 -10.48 -6.43 19.72
C GLY A 419 -10.55 -7.70 20.59
N PHE A 420 -10.04 -8.82 20.09
CA PHE A 420 -9.94 -10.06 20.85
C PHE A 420 -9.09 -9.88 22.12
N LEU A 421 -7.96 -9.17 22.01
CA LEU A 421 -7.03 -8.94 23.13
C LEU A 421 -7.58 -7.93 24.17
N VAL A 422 -8.34 -6.92 23.73
CA VAL A 422 -8.95 -5.92 24.64
C VAL A 422 -10.38 -6.29 25.07
N GLY A 423 -10.88 -7.45 24.69
CA GLY A 423 -12.20 -7.95 25.07
C GLY A 423 -13.37 -7.25 24.37
N ALA A 424 -13.19 -6.78 23.14
CA ALA A 424 -14.26 -6.20 22.34
C ALA A 424 -15.28 -7.24 21.86
N THR A 425 -16.47 -6.78 21.44
CA THR A 425 -17.50 -7.61 20.85
C THR A 425 -17.32 -7.65 19.33
N PRO A 426 -17.00 -8.82 18.72
CA PRO A 426 -16.60 -8.89 17.31
C PRO A 426 -17.65 -8.32 16.34
N TRP A 427 -18.93 -8.65 16.47
CA TRP A 427 -19.94 -8.14 15.55
C TRP A 427 -20.04 -6.62 15.52
N LYS A 428 -19.71 -5.93 16.65
CA LYS A 428 -19.68 -4.46 16.70
C LYS A 428 -18.50 -3.90 15.91
N GLN A 429 -17.33 -4.53 16.01
CA GLN A 429 -16.18 -4.17 15.18
C GLN A 429 -16.46 -4.42 13.70
N GLN A 430 -17.06 -5.57 13.35
CA GLN A 430 -17.43 -5.91 11.98
C GLN A 430 -18.37 -4.86 11.36
N ILE A 431 -19.32 -4.30 12.15
CA ILE A 431 -20.11 -3.14 11.70
C ILE A 431 -19.25 -1.89 11.56
N GLY A 432 -18.30 -1.65 12.48
CA GLY A 432 -17.34 -0.55 12.38
C GLY A 432 -16.51 -0.62 11.09
N GLU A 433 -16.06 -1.83 10.70
CA GLU A 433 -15.36 -2.08 9.43
C GLU A 433 -16.22 -1.67 8.22
N PHE A 434 -17.49 -2.08 8.18
CA PHE A 434 -18.42 -1.68 7.10
C PHE A 434 -18.59 -0.17 7.00
N ILE A 435 -18.65 0.53 8.14
CA ILE A 435 -18.76 2.00 8.17
C ILE A 435 -17.47 2.64 7.64
N GLY A 436 -16.29 2.16 8.07
CA GLY A 436 -15.00 2.63 7.58
C GLY A 436 -14.85 2.44 6.07
N VAL A 437 -15.20 1.26 5.57
CA VAL A 437 -15.22 0.95 4.13
C VAL A 437 -16.13 1.91 3.36
N LEU A 438 -17.40 2.07 3.81
CA LEU A 438 -18.38 2.92 3.12
C LEU A 438 -17.91 4.38 3.03
N THR A 439 -17.45 4.93 4.14
CA THR A 439 -17.04 6.34 4.20
C THR A 439 -15.80 6.61 3.37
N SER A 440 -14.80 5.74 3.43
CA SER A 440 -13.57 5.90 2.66
C SER A 440 -13.77 5.64 1.17
N ALA A 441 -14.66 4.72 0.77
CA ALA A 441 -14.99 4.48 -0.63
C ALA A 441 -15.46 5.77 -1.35
N ILE A 442 -16.19 6.64 -0.63
CA ILE A 442 -16.65 7.92 -1.17
C ILE A 442 -15.47 8.85 -1.44
N PHE A 443 -14.48 8.90 -0.54
CA PHE A 443 -13.41 9.91 -0.58
C PHE A 443 -12.18 9.48 -1.39
N VAL A 444 -11.80 8.20 -1.36
CA VAL A 444 -10.56 7.73 -1.99
C VAL A 444 -10.55 7.96 -3.50
N GLY A 445 -11.67 7.68 -4.19
CA GLY A 445 -11.79 7.96 -5.62
C GLY A 445 -11.62 9.44 -5.95
N TRP A 446 -12.23 10.31 -5.14
CA TRP A 446 -12.09 11.76 -5.28
C TRP A 446 -10.64 12.22 -5.05
N VAL A 447 -9.97 11.72 -4.02
CA VAL A 447 -8.56 12.01 -3.75
C VAL A 447 -7.68 11.62 -4.94
N ILE A 448 -7.85 10.42 -5.50
CA ILE A 448 -7.07 9.95 -6.66
C ILE A 448 -7.26 10.87 -7.87
N LEU A 449 -8.51 11.22 -8.20
CA LEU A 449 -8.78 12.11 -9.34
C LEU A 449 -8.19 13.52 -9.12
N ARG A 450 -8.18 14.02 -7.89
CA ARG A 450 -7.56 15.30 -7.55
C ARG A 450 -6.04 15.25 -7.61
N LEU A 451 -5.43 14.18 -7.11
CA LEU A 451 -4.00 13.93 -7.22
C LEU A 451 -3.57 13.85 -8.70
N HIS A 452 -4.37 13.18 -9.53
CA HIS A 452 -4.10 13.14 -10.97
C HIS A 452 -4.16 14.52 -11.61
N LYS A 453 -5.18 15.33 -11.29
CA LYS A 453 -5.32 16.69 -11.82
C LYS A 453 -4.21 17.64 -11.34
N GLY A 454 -3.75 17.50 -10.09
CA GLY A 454 -2.75 18.38 -9.48
C GLY A 454 -1.31 18.02 -9.80
N VAL A 455 -0.98 16.73 -9.82
CA VAL A 455 0.39 16.22 -9.95
C VAL A 455 0.59 15.39 -11.21
N GLY A 456 -0.44 14.68 -11.65
CA GLY A 456 -0.37 13.74 -12.78
C GLY A 456 0.07 12.34 -12.35
N ILE A 457 -0.88 11.41 -12.27
CA ILE A 457 -0.58 10.00 -12.01
C ILE A 457 0.16 9.41 -13.22
N GLY A 458 1.22 8.65 -12.97
CA GLY A 458 2.13 8.11 -13.99
C GLY A 458 3.28 9.05 -14.34
N SER A 459 3.29 10.29 -13.79
CA SER A 459 4.41 11.23 -13.92
C SER A 459 5.60 10.84 -13.04
N GLU A 460 6.73 11.53 -13.21
CA GLU A 460 7.90 11.36 -12.35
C GLU A 460 7.61 11.73 -10.87
N ALA A 461 6.73 12.69 -10.63
CA ALA A 461 6.36 13.11 -9.29
C ALA A 461 5.42 12.11 -8.60
N LEU A 462 4.59 11.38 -9.38
CA LEU A 462 3.63 10.41 -8.89
C LEU A 462 3.61 9.17 -9.80
N PRO A 463 4.64 8.31 -9.74
CA PRO A 463 4.89 7.26 -10.74
C PRO A 463 3.85 6.14 -10.78
N ALA A 464 3.05 5.96 -9.72
CA ALA A 464 2.04 4.92 -9.57
C ALA A 464 2.54 3.51 -9.96
N PRO A 465 3.62 3.00 -9.31
CA PRO A 465 4.32 1.82 -9.79
C PRO A 465 3.44 0.57 -9.85
N GLN A 466 2.59 0.34 -8.85
CA GLN A 466 1.71 -0.83 -8.82
C GLN A 466 0.63 -0.76 -9.92
N ALA A 467 -0.02 0.39 -10.07
CA ALA A 467 -1.03 0.56 -11.11
C ALA A 467 -0.45 0.44 -12.53
N THR A 468 0.76 0.95 -12.74
CA THR A 468 1.48 0.77 -14.01
C THR A 468 1.74 -0.70 -14.28
N LEU A 469 2.17 -1.45 -13.26
CA LEU A 469 2.38 -2.88 -13.37
C LEU A 469 1.08 -3.62 -13.73
N MET A 470 -0.03 -3.31 -13.03
CA MET A 470 -1.33 -3.91 -13.33
C MET A 470 -1.77 -3.61 -14.76
N SER A 471 -1.56 -2.37 -15.23
CA SER A 471 -1.86 -1.97 -16.60
C SER A 471 -1.06 -2.78 -17.63
N LEU A 472 0.22 -3.01 -17.36
CA LEU A 472 1.11 -3.78 -18.25
C LEU A 472 0.71 -5.26 -18.30
N VAL A 473 0.38 -5.85 -17.15
CA VAL A 473 -0.04 -7.26 -17.06
C VAL A 473 -1.31 -7.50 -17.87
N VAL A 474 -2.35 -6.69 -17.66
CA VAL A 474 -3.63 -6.85 -18.37
C VAL A 474 -3.45 -6.63 -19.87
N LYS A 475 -2.86 -5.52 -20.25
CA LYS A 475 -2.64 -5.19 -21.67
C LYS A 475 -1.81 -6.27 -22.35
N GLY A 476 -0.73 -6.67 -21.73
CA GLY A 476 0.19 -7.62 -22.31
C GLY A 476 -0.37 -9.02 -22.54
N VAL A 477 -1.20 -9.50 -21.63
CA VAL A 477 -1.83 -10.82 -21.80
C VAL A 477 -2.97 -10.77 -22.81
N ILE A 478 -3.78 -9.69 -22.80
CA ILE A 478 -4.97 -9.60 -23.67
C ILE A 478 -4.59 -9.25 -25.10
N THR A 479 -3.69 -8.26 -25.30
CA THR A 479 -3.32 -7.82 -26.66
C THR A 479 -2.11 -8.56 -27.25
N GLY A 480 -1.35 -9.29 -26.43
CA GLY A 480 -0.09 -9.93 -26.83
C GLY A 480 1.05 -8.92 -27.08
N ASP A 481 0.80 -7.61 -27.00
CA ASP A 481 1.74 -6.54 -27.32
C ASP A 481 2.56 -6.12 -26.09
N LEU A 482 3.42 -7.03 -25.65
CA LEU A 482 4.40 -6.76 -24.59
C LEU A 482 5.83 -6.88 -25.13
N PRO A 483 6.76 -6.06 -24.67
CA PRO A 483 8.18 -6.27 -24.94
C PRO A 483 8.70 -7.46 -24.11
N TRP A 484 8.26 -8.66 -24.47
CA TRP A 484 8.51 -9.91 -23.74
C TRP A 484 9.99 -10.14 -23.42
N ARG A 485 10.91 -9.69 -24.28
CA ARG A 485 12.35 -9.80 -24.04
C ARG A 485 12.75 -9.16 -22.70
N PHE A 486 12.27 -7.96 -22.41
CA PHE A 486 12.57 -7.25 -21.16
C PHE A 486 11.81 -7.83 -19.97
N VAL A 487 10.56 -8.25 -20.16
CA VAL A 487 9.76 -8.91 -19.12
C VAL A 487 10.43 -10.22 -18.69
N ILE A 488 10.88 -11.04 -19.63
CA ILE A 488 11.57 -12.31 -19.38
C ILE A 488 12.90 -12.07 -18.64
N ILE A 489 13.69 -11.06 -19.02
CA ILE A 489 14.90 -10.67 -18.29
C ILE A 489 14.56 -10.38 -16.83
N GLY A 490 13.50 -9.63 -16.57
CA GLY A 490 13.03 -9.35 -15.22
C GLY A 490 12.64 -10.58 -14.43
N ILE A 491 11.90 -11.52 -15.05
CA ILE A 491 11.53 -12.81 -14.46
C ILE A 491 12.78 -13.58 -14.04
N PHE A 492 13.78 -13.72 -14.93
CA PHE A 492 15.02 -14.44 -14.61
C PHE A 492 15.84 -13.77 -13.52
N LEU A 493 15.95 -12.42 -13.53
CA LEU A 493 16.62 -11.69 -12.46
C LEU A 493 15.97 -11.97 -11.10
N ALA A 494 14.65 -11.89 -11.02
CA ALA A 494 13.93 -12.18 -9.79
C ALA A 494 14.06 -13.66 -9.38
N ALA A 495 14.05 -14.59 -10.35
CA ALA A 495 14.25 -16.01 -10.09
C ALA A 495 15.64 -16.31 -9.51
N ILE A 496 16.70 -15.70 -10.05
CA ILE A 496 18.06 -15.83 -9.54
C ILE A 496 18.14 -15.33 -8.09
N VAL A 497 17.58 -14.16 -7.81
CA VAL A 497 17.56 -13.57 -6.46
C VAL A 497 16.83 -14.48 -5.48
N GLU A 498 15.71 -15.08 -5.90
CA GLU A 498 14.93 -16.03 -5.10
C GLU A 498 15.70 -17.32 -4.82
N LEU A 499 16.41 -17.87 -5.83
CA LEU A 499 17.24 -19.07 -5.70
C LEU A 499 18.42 -18.86 -4.74
N VAL A 500 18.97 -17.65 -4.66
CA VAL A 500 20.02 -17.27 -3.68
C VAL A 500 19.45 -17.11 -2.26
N GLY A 501 18.12 -17.24 -2.07
CA GLY A 501 17.47 -17.15 -0.74
C GLY A 501 17.10 -15.71 -0.33
N ILE A 502 17.17 -14.77 -1.26
CA ILE A 502 16.72 -13.38 -1.04
C ILE A 502 15.28 -13.25 -1.53
N ARG A 503 14.43 -12.55 -0.78
CA ARG A 503 13.05 -12.31 -1.20
C ARG A 503 13.03 -11.48 -2.48
N SER A 504 12.54 -12.06 -3.57
CA SER A 504 12.54 -11.42 -4.89
C SER A 504 11.60 -10.23 -5.01
N LEU A 505 10.49 -10.19 -4.29
CA LEU A 505 9.50 -9.12 -4.42
C LEU A 505 10.05 -7.73 -4.00
N PRO A 506 10.69 -7.53 -2.82
CA PRO A 506 11.32 -6.25 -2.48
C PRO A 506 12.43 -5.84 -3.46
N PHE A 507 13.22 -6.81 -3.94
CA PHE A 507 14.24 -6.57 -4.96
C PHE A 507 13.61 -6.07 -6.27
N ALA A 508 12.57 -6.75 -6.73
CA ALA A 508 11.85 -6.41 -7.95
C ALA A 508 11.21 -5.01 -7.89
N VAL A 509 10.62 -4.65 -6.74
CA VAL A 509 10.12 -3.29 -6.49
C VAL A 509 11.28 -2.28 -6.59
N GLY A 510 12.45 -2.61 -6.04
CA GLY A 510 13.64 -1.77 -6.17
C GLY A 510 14.09 -1.57 -7.62
N VAL A 511 14.11 -2.64 -8.44
CA VAL A 511 14.43 -2.57 -9.88
C VAL A 511 13.44 -1.65 -10.62
N TYR A 512 12.16 -1.77 -10.27
CA TYR A 512 11.10 -0.99 -10.90
C TYR A 512 11.13 0.48 -10.51
N LEU A 513 11.39 0.78 -9.23
CA LEU A 513 11.40 2.15 -8.71
C LEU A 513 12.65 2.92 -9.16
N PRO A 514 12.51 4.23 -9.42
CA PRO A 514 13.68 5.09 -9.56
C PRO A 514 14.57 5.07 -8.30
N LEU A 515 15.88 5.09 -8.49
CA LEU A 515 16.88 5.00 -7.42
C LEU A 515 16.69 6.10 -6.34
N TYR A 516 16.25 7.29 -6.74
CA TYR A 516 16.03 8.39 -5.81
C TYR A 516 14.93 8.12 -4.76
N LEU A 517 14.04 7.15 -4.98
CA LEU A 517 13.04 6.72 -3.99
C LEU A 517 13.61 5.68 -3.01
N THR A 518 14.49 4.80 -3.47
CA THR A 518 15.04 3.72 -2.63
C THR A 518 16.17 4.17 -1.71
N THR A 519 16.90 5.23 -2.06
CA THR A 519 18.00 5.77 -1.24
C THR A 519 17.52 6.29 0.14
N PRO A 520 16.49 7.16 0.27
CA PRO A 520 16.02 7.58 1.58
C PRO A 520 15.29 6.47 2.36
N ILE A 521 14.68 5.51 1.66
CA ILE A 521 14.14 4.29 2.30
C ILE A 521 15.29 3.51 2.96
N MET A 522 16.44 3.37 2.29
CA MET A 522 17.60 2.73 2.90
C MET A 522 18.15 3.52 4.09
N ALA A 523 18.14 4.86 4.03
CA ALA A 523 18.53 5.68 5.17
C ALA A 523 17.66 5.37 6.40
N GLY A 524 16.33 5.31 6.25
CA GLY A 524 15.41 4.91 7.31
C GLY A 524 15.69 3.50 7.86
N GLY A 525 15.93 2.53 6.96
CA GLY A 525 16.31 1.16 7.34
C GLY A 525 17.64 1.11 8.10
N LEU A 526 18.62 1.90 7.72
CA LEU A 526 19.90 2.01 8.42
C LEU A 526 19.74 2.60 9.82
N LEU A 527 18.92 3.65 9.98
CA LEU A 527 18.61 4.22 11.30
C LEU A 527 17.99 3.18 12.20
N ARG A 528 17.07 2.37 11.69
CA ARG A 528 16.50 1.26 12.46
C ARG A 528 17.57 0.24 12.87
N TYR A 529 18.44 -0.15 11.97
CA TYR A 529 19.56 -1.05 12.29
C TYR A 529 20.43 -0.50 13.42
N LEU A 530 20.73 0.81 13.40
CA LEU A 530 21.50 1.46 14.44
C LEU A 530 20.77 1.48 15.78
N THR A 531 19.44 1.67 15.79
CA THR A 531 18.64 1.66 17.03
C THR A 531 18.48 0.26 17.60
N GLU A 532 18.49 -0.77 16.76
CA GLU A 532 18.35 -2.18 17.15
C GLU A 532 19.67 -2.82 17.64
N LYS A 533 20.79 -2.12 17.63
CA LYS A 533 22.08 -2.57 18.20
C LYS A 533 22.10 -2.53 19.76
N THR A 534 21.08 -3.03 20.40
CA THR A 534 20.95 -3.04 21.87
C THR A 534 20.77 -4.48 22.33
N ALA A 535 21.51 -4.91 23.35
CA ALA A 535 21.47 -6.30 23.86
C ALA A 535 20.25 -6.59 24.74
N ASP A 536 19.61 -5.57 25.31
CA ASP A 536 18.43 -5.70 26.16
C ASP A 536 17.17 -5.77 25.28
N GLU A 537 16.44 -6.89 25.33
CA GLU A 537 15.23 -7.14 24.53
C GLU A 537 14.10 -6.16 24.84
N ASN A 538 13.89 -5.78 26.10
CA ASN A 538 12.84 -4.84 26.49
C ASN A 538 13.15 -3.44 25.98
N LEU A 539 14.41 -3.02 26.10
CA LEU A 539 14.87 -1.74 25.57
C LEU A 539 14.82 -1.70 24.04
N LEU A 540 15.14 -2.82 23.38
CA LEU A 540 15.03 -3.00 21.93
C LEU A 540 13.58 -2.81 21.47
N LYS A 541 12.62 -3.48 22.13
CA LYS A 541 11.18 -3.37 21.83
C LYS A 541 10.71 -1.92 21.98
N ALA A 542 11.01 -1.29 23.10
CA ALA A 542 10.61 0.10 23.37
C ALA A 542 11.20 1.11 22.36
N LYS A 543 12.47 0.98 22.00
CA LYS A 543 13.12 1.81 20.98
C LYS A 543 12.47 1.63 19.60
N ARG A 544 12.23 0.39 19.22
CA ARG A 544 11.59 0.04 17.96
C ARG A 544 10.18 0.62 17.85
N GLU A 545 9.35 0.46 18.88
CA GLU A 545 7.99 0.99 18.94
C GLU A 545 7.99 2.52 18.86
N SER A 546 8.84 3.18 19.65
CA SER A 546 8.97 4.64 19.61
C SER A 546 9.33 5.16 18.22
N GLY A 547 10.27 4.47 17.54
CA GLY A 547 10.66 4.82 16.18
C GLY A 547 9.57 4.57 15.16
N ILE A 548 8.82 3.47 15.25
CA ILE A 548 7.68 3.18 14.39
C ILE A 548 6.59 4.25 14.57
N LEU A 549 6.24 4.61 15.80
CA LEU A 549 5.24 5.65 16.09
C LEU A 549 5.64 7.01 15.52
N PHE A 550 6.89 7.43 15.73
CA PHE A 550 7.40 8.68 15.18
C PHE A 550 7.42 8.67 13.64
N SER A 551 7.89 7.57 13.04
CA SER A 551 7.93 7.38 11.58
C SER A 551 6.55 7.38 10.96
N SER A 552 5.56 6.75 11.62
CA SER A 552 4.16 6.79 11.17
C SER A 552 3.60 8.23 11.19
N GLY A 553 3.97 9.01 12.21
CA GLY A 553 3.66 10.43 12.27
C GLY A 553 4.33 11.20 11.12
N LEU A 554 5.63 10.99 10.85
CA LEU A 554 6.34 11.61 9.74
C LEU A 554 5.65 11.32 8.38
N ILE A 555 5.28 10.07 8.14
CA ILE A 555 4.57 9.66 6.93
C ILE A 555 3.24 10.39 6.82
N ALA A 556 2.42 10.34 7.87
CA ALA A 556 1.10 10.97 7.87
C ALA A 556 1.19 12.49 7.65
N GLY A 557 2.08 13.18 8.36
CA GLY A 557 2.27 14.63 8.25
C GLY A 557 2.75 15.05 6.86
N SER A 558 3.80 14.39 6.34
CA SER A 558 4.33 14.64 4.99
C SER A 558 3.27 14.35 3.92
N ALA A 559 2.58 13.21 4.00
CA ALA A 559 1.57 12.83 3.02
C ALA A 559 0.35 13.78 3.02
N LEU A 560 -0.12 14.22 4.19
CA LEU A 560 -1.23 15.18 4.31
C LEU A 560 -0.89 16.50 3.64
N VAL A 561 0.32 17.03 3.85
CA VAL A 561 0.76 18.25 3.18
C VAL A 561 0.92 18.01 1.68
N GLY A 562 1.49 16.87 1.25
CA GLY A 562 1.58 16.50 -0.16
C GLY A 562 0.20 16.45 -0.84
N VAL A 563 -0.79 15.83 -0.20
CA VAL A 563 -2.19 15.85 -0.67
C VAL A 563 -2.76 17.26 -0.69
N GLY A 564 -2.53 18.05 0.37
CA GLY A 564 -2.98 19.45 0.46
C GLY A 564 -2.43 20.30 -0.68
N LEU A 565 -1.12 20.22 -0.96
CA LEU A 565 -0.48 20.92 -2.08
C LEU A 565 -1.02 20.45 -3.45
N ALA A 566 -1.24 19.16 -3.63
CA ALA A 566 -1.82 18.62 -4.85
C ALA A 566 -3.28 19.06 -5.05
N LEU A 567 -4.07 19.12 -3.97
CA LEU A 567 -5.43 19.64 -4.01
C LEU A 567 -5.45 21.13 -4.39
N THR A 568 -4.62 21.95 -3.75
CA THR A 568 -4.53 23.38 -4.09
C THR A 568 -4.08 23.59 -5.53
N ALA A 569 -3.09 22.85 -6.02
CA ALA A 569 -2.67 22.85 -7.42
C ALA A 569 -3.80 22.45 -8.39
N SER A 570 -4.68 21.54 -7.99
CA SER A 570 -5.82 21.11 -8.81
C SER A 570 -6.92 22.16 -8.97
N TYR A 571 -7.05 23.08 -8.00
CA TYR A 571 -8.04 24.18 -8.02
C TYR A 571 -7.46 25.47 -8.59
N SER A 572 -6.25 25.83 -8.18
CA SER A 572 -5.56 27.06 -8.59
C SER A 572 -4.06 26.78 -8.70
N GLY A 573 -3.60 26.53 -9.93
CA GLY A 573 -2.16 26.34 -10.19
C GLY A 573 -1.32 27.57 -9.82
N THR A 574 -1.89 28.77 -9.89
CA THR A 574 -1.23 30.04 -9.54
C THR A 574 -0.98 30.16 -8.05
N PHE A 575 -1.83 29.62 -7.18
CA PHE A 575 -1.65 29.72 -5.72
C PHE A 575 -0.38 28.99 -5.24
N VAL A 576 -0.11 27.81 -5.78
CA VAL A 576 1.09 27.04 -5.41
C VAL A 576 2.35 27.76 -5.89
N THR A 577 2.34 28.31 -7.12
CA THR A 577 3.49 29.05 -7.67
C THR A 577 3.77 30.37 -6.94
N THR A 578 2.74 31.01 -6.37
CA THR A 578 2.95 32.23 -5.56
C THR A 578 3.56 31.97 -4.20
N LEU A 579 3.44 30.73 -3.66
CA LEU A 579 4.08 30.35 -2.40
C LEU A 579 5.56 30.00 -2.57
N GLU A 580 6.02 29.72 -3.79
CA GLU A 580 7.37 29.26 -4.05
C GLU A 580 8.41 30.39 -3.86
N ILE A 581 9.21 30.30 -2.81
CA ILE A 581 10.37 31.16 -2.61
C ILE A 581 11.51 30.71 -3.56
N GLY A 582 11.61 29.38 -3.77
CA GLY A 582 12.61 28.75 -4.60
C GLY A 582 14.00 28.64 -3.93
N TYR A 583 14.75 27.62 -4.30
CA TYR A 583 16.10 27.38 -3.79
C TYR A 583 17.21 27.85 -4.77
N GLN A 584 16.81 28.50 -5.86
CA GLN A 584 17.75 28.94 -6.91
C GLN A 584 18.81 29.93 -6.38
N TRP A 585 18.44 30.72 -5.35
CA TRP A 585 19.36 31.63 -4.66
C TRP A 585 20.53 30.92 -3.97
N MET A 586 20.43 29.62 -3.67
CA MET A 586 21.50 28.82 -3.07
C MET A 586 22.51 28.29 -4.11
N GLY A 587 22.19 28.35 -5.40
CA GLY A 587 23.06 27.85 -6.47
C GLY A 587 23.49 26.38 -6.23
N SER A 588 24.77 26.09 -6.40
CA SER A 588 25.39 24.76 -6.19
C SER A 588 25.35 24.29 -4.73
N PHE A 589 25.19 25.19 -3.76
CA PHE A 589 25.07 24.84 -2.34
C PHE A 589 23.73 24.19 -1.98
N SER A 590 22.73 24.32 -2.82
CA SER A 590 21.38 23.77 -2.59
C SER A 590 21.40 22.25 -2.30
N ASN A 591 22.19 21.46 -3.02
CA ASN A 591 22.29 20.00 -2.80
C ASN A 591 22.91 19.66 -1.43
N ILE A 592 23.93 20.42 -1.01
CA ILE A 592 24.59 20.22 0.29
C ILE A 592 23.64 20.62 1.43
N ALA A 593 22.99 21.78 1.31
CA ALA A 593 22.00 22.25 2.28
C ALA A 593 20.87 21.21 2.47
N SER A 594 20.36 20.67 1.37
CA SER A 594 19.36 19.61 1.37
C SER A 594 19.81 18.38 2.16
N LEU A 595 21.05 17.93 1.93
CA LEU A 595 21.61 16.77 2.62
C LEU A 595 21.79 17.04 4.12
N LEU A 596 22.24 18.24 4.51
CA LEU A 596 22.39 18.63 5.91
C LEU A 596 21.05 18.65 6.65
N ILE A 597 20.01 19.21 6.04
CA ILE A 597 18.65 19.25 6.60
C ILE A 597 18.09 17.83 6.78
N PHE A 598 18.28 16.97 5.77
CA PHE A 598 17.88 15.57 5.85
C PHE A 598 18.64 14.79 6.92
N THR A 599 19.95 15.03 7.04
CA THR A 599 20.78 14.45 8.11
C THR A 599 20.30 14.92 9.48
N GLY A 600 19.90 16.17 9.63
CA GLY A 600 19.27 16.69 10.84
C GLY A 600 17.98 15.94 11.19
N LEU A 601 17.13 15.64 10.22
CA LEU A 601 15.93 14.81 10.42
C LEU A 601 16.29 13.37 10.84
N CYS A 602 17.33 12.78 10.24
CA CYS A 602 17.83 11.46 10.62
C CYS A 602 18.34 11.45 12.07
N MET A 603 19.12 12.46 12.49
CA MET A 603 19.59 12.59 13.87
C MET A 603 18.44 12.78 14.86
N LEU A 604 17.42 13.54 14.47
CA LEU A 604 16.23 13.73 15.30
C LEU A 604 15.49 12.39 15.51
N LEU A 605 15.28 11.60 14.47
CA LEU A 605 14.68 10.26 14.58
C LEU A 605 15.52 9.37 15.53
N LEU A 606 16.85 9.36 15.40
CA LEU A 606 17.74 8.63 16.30
C LEU A 606 17.64 9.12 17.75
N SER A 607 17.56 10.43 17.97
CA SER A 607 17.45 10.99 19.32
C SER A 607 16.17 10.58 20.02
N ILE A 608 15.04 10.55 19.28
CA ILE A 608 13.73 10.16 19.81
C ILE A 608 13.71 8.67 20.16
N THR A 609 14.29 7.83 19.30
CA THR A 609 14.36 6.39 19.52
C THR A 609 15.29 6.01 20.64
N ASN A 610 16.38 6.78 20.87
CA ASN A 610 17.36 6.52 21.92
C ASN A 610 17.01 7.19 23.28
N LYS A 611 16.00 8.05 23.32
CA LYS A 611 15.55 8.64 24.58
C LYS A 611 15.10 7.53 25.53
N LYS A 612 15.87 7.29 26.60
CA LYS A 612 15.45 6.37 27.66
C LYS A 612 14.07 6.80 28.14
N ARG A 613 13.07 5.94 27.98
CA ARG A 613 11.83 6.08 28.74
C ARG A 613 12.15 5.59 30.15
N LEU A 614 12.41 6.53 31.06
CA LEU A 614 12.37 6.32 32.49
C LEU A 614 10.93 6.16 32.95
#